data_0820b395b5dcf5c7fccd296617650625
#
_entry.id   0820b395b5dcf5c7fccd296617650625
#
_cell.length_a   1.000
_cell.length_b   1.000
_cell.length_c   1.000
_cell.angle_alpha   90.00
_cell.angle_beta   90.00
_cell.angle_gamma   90.00
#
_symmetry.space_group_name_H-M   'P 1'
#
loop_
_entity.id
_entity.type
_entity.pdbx_description
1 polymer ?
#
loop_
_entity_poly.entity_id
_entity_poly.type
_entity_poly.pdbx_seq_one_letter_code
_entity_poly.pdbx_strand_id
1 'polypeptide(L)'
;MFRSFFPGYPVCSLFPFLLLACAGIAPAQSPTPTPSAVACAVSPQEYLTGRLAVWRQRLKLTDWTISIVLSHPADLKPGTLGHIHWDPDRKMASIQVLDASDYRLACPDALNDMELTVVHELVHLILSPVSRSIEADRGAEEHTVNRIADALLDLERQSSPPGTK
;
A
#
# COMPACT_ATOMS: atom_id res chain seq x y z
N MET A 1 -15.05 -34.57 4.00
CA MET A 1 -14.29 -35.62 4.69
C MET A 1 -13.34 -34.98 5.66
N PHE A 2 -13.73 -34.98 6.94
CA PHE A 2 -12.93 -34.45 8.07
C PHE A 2 -11.89 -35.49 8.50
N ARG A 3 -10.65 -35.07 8.72
CA ARG A 3 -9.69 -35.84 9.50
C ARG A 3 -9.02 -34.92 10.52
N SER A 4 -9.54 -35.02 11.74
CA SER A 4 -8.89 -34.56 12.96
C SER A 4 -7.71 -35.47 13.29
N PHE A 5 -6.55 -34.89 13.56
CA PHE A 5 -5.43 -35.55 14.22
C PHE A 5 -5.02 -34.74 15.43
N PHE A 6 -5.28 -35.30 16.60
CA PHE A 6 -4.65 -34.93 17.87
C PHE A 6 -3.48 -35.87 18.13
N PRO A 7 -2.31 -35.39 18.53
CA PRO A 7 -1.35 -36.21 19.26
C PRO A 7 -1.25 -35.78 20.72
N GLY A 8 -1.22 -36.82 21.55
CA GLY A 8 -1.23 -36.81 23.00
C GLY A 8 0.04 -36.24 23.65
N TYR A 9 -0.16 -35.83 24.90
CA TYR A 9 0.84 -35.35 25.81
C TYR A 9 1.59 -36.51 26.46
N PRO A 10 2.92 -36.45 26.63
CA PRO A 10 3.62 -37.29 27.56
C PRO A 10 3.78 -36.60 28.92
N VAL A 11 3.59 -37.42 29.93
CA VAL A 11 3.59 -37.14 31.38
C VAL A 11 4.96 -36.69 31.89
N CYS A 12 4.91 -35.79 32.84
CA CYS A 12 6.01 -35.32 33.70
C CYS A 12 6.81 -36.44 34.36
N SER A 13 8.12 -36.33 34.30
CA SER A 13 9.05 -36.98 35.22
C SER A 13 9.72 -35.91 36.06
N LEU A 14 9.49 -35.98 37.38
CA LEU A 14 10.09 -35.14 38.41
C LEU A 14 11.56 -35.55 38.63
N PHE A 15 12.49 -34.64 38.38
CA PHE A 15 13.87 -34.72 38.91
C PHE A 15 14.19 -33.41 39.64
N PRO A 16 14.67 -33.53 40.90
CA PRO A 16 15.12 -32.35 41.63
C PRO A 16 16.58 -32.09 41.25
N PHE A 17 16.85 -31.00 40.56
CA PHE A 17 18.21 -30.51 40.32
C PHE A 17 18.50 -29.24 41.10
N LEU A 18 19.55 -29.37 41.84
CA LEU A 18 20.34 -28.49 42.69
C LEU A 18 20.53 -27.09 42.06
N LEU A 19 20.12 -26.04 42.81
CA LEU A 19 20.37 -24.63 42.48
C LEU A 19 21.86 -24.32 42.58
N LEU A 20 22.51 -24.11 41.44
CA LEU A 20 23.80 -23.42 41.36
C LEU A 20 23.54 -22.03 40.75
N ALA A 21 23.58 -21.00 41.60
CA ALA A 21 23.41 -19.61 41.17
C ALA A 21 24.68 -19.14 40.46
N CYS A 22 24.70 -19.23 39.15
CA CYS A 22 25.64 -18.47 38.31
C CYS A 22 25.02 -17.09 38.01
N ALA A 23 25.55 -16.06 38.66
CA ALA A 23 25.29 -14.67 38.27
C ALA A 23 25.91 -14.40 36.90
N GLY A 24 25.12 -14.69 35.83
CA GLY A 24 25.48 -14.34 34.48
C GLY A 24 25.23 -12.85 34.26
N ILE A 25 26.31 -12.10 34.03
CA ILE A 25 26.29 -10.73 33.53
C ILE A 25 25.62 -10.80 32.12
N ALA A 26 24.37 -10.36 32.02
CA ALA A 26 23.70 -10.24 30.75
C ALA A 26 24.44 -9.17 29.91
N PRO A 27 24.89 -9.48 28.68
CA PRO A 27 25.43 -8.46 27.80
C PRO A 27 24.30 -7.48 27.51
N ALA A 28 24.55 -6.18 27.73
CA ALA A 28 23.67 -5.11 27.33
C ALA A 28 23.46 -5.21 25.81
N GLN A 29 22.26 -5.61 25.42
CA GLN A 29 21.86 -5.58 24.01
C GLN A 29 21.83 -4.11 23.60
N SER A 30 22.78 -3.72 22.77
CA SER A 30 22.73 -2.42 22.09
C SER A 30 21.38 -2.32 21.36
N PRO A 31 20.66 -1.18 21.47
CA PRO A 31 19.42 -1.01 20.74
C PRO A 31 19.71 -1.21 19.25
N THR A 32 19.02 -2.16 18.64
CA THR A 32 19.05 -2.35 17.19
C THR A 32 18.67 -1.00 16.57
N PRO A 33 19.47 -0.45 15.65
CA PRO A 33 19.10 0.82 15.02
C PRO A 33 17.74 0.60 14.34
N THR A 34 16.75 1.36 14.77
CA THR A 34 15.49 1.52 14.06
C THR A 34 15.87 1.91 12.63
N PRO A 35 15.34 1.26 11.57
CA PRO A 35 15.64 1.69 10.21
C PRO A 35 15.30 3.18 10.13
N SER A 36 16.34 4.01 10.02
CA SER A 36 16.19 5.44 9.79
C SER A 36 15.36 5.56 8.53
N ALA A 37 14.21 6.21 8.63
CA ALA A 37 13.43 6.58 7.47
C ALA A 37 14.37 7.35 6.53
N VAL A 38 14.82 6.71 5.46
CA VAL A 38 15.66 7.36 4.47
C VAL A 38 14.79 8.43 3.86
N ALA A 39 15.11 9.70 4.16
CA ALA A 39 14.36 10.83 3.66
C ALA A 39 14.32 10.76 2.12
N CYS A 40 13.14 10.91 1.55
CA CYS A 40 12.97 10.93 0.11
C CYS A 40 13.75 12.11 -0.49
N ALA A 41 14.48 11.85 -1.58
CA ALA A 41 15.18 12.91 -2.32
C ALA A 41 14.20 13.90 -2.99
N VAL A 42 12.95 13.44 -3.22
CA VAL A 42 11.85 14.22 -3.79
C VAL A 42 10.70 14.20 -2.78
N SER A 43 9.97 15.30 -2.66
CA SER A 43 8.78 15.31 -1.80
C SER A 43 7.70 14.36 -2.37
N PRO A 44 7.04 13.56 -1.53
CA PRO A 44 5.96 12.65 -1.98
C PRO A 44 4.86 13.37 -2.76
N GLN A 45 4.48 14.57 -2.32
CA GLN A 45 3.48 15.40 -2.99
C GLN A 45 3.92 15.80 -4.41
N GLU A 46 5.17 16.21 -4.58
CA GLU A 46 5.73 16.61 -5.88
C GLU A 46 5.83 15.40 -6.82
N TYR A 47 6.32 14.27 -6.30
CA TYR A 47 6.38 13.01 -7.05
C TYR A 47 5.00 12.61 -7.57
N LEU A 48 4.01 12.52 -6.68
CA LEU A 48 2.65 12.11 -7.06
C LEU A 48 1.97 13.09 -8.00
N THR A 49 2.22 14.39 -7.85
CA THR A 49 1.69 15.40 -8.77
C THR A 49 2.22 15.19 -10.19
N GLY A 50 3.52 14.91 -10.32
CA GLY A 50 4.12 14.57 -11.60
C GLY A 50 3.57 13.28 -12.20
N ARG A 51 3.43 12.22 -11.38
CA ARG A 51 2.87 10.94 -11.83
C ARG A 51 1.40 11.06 -12.23
N LEU A 52 0.59 11.81 -11.47
CA LEU A 52 -0.80 12.07 -11.81
C LEU A 52 -0.93 12.74 -13.19
N ALA A 53 -0.07 13.70 -13.52
CA ALA A 53 -0.08 14.34 -14.83
C ALA A 53 0.14 13.34 -15.97
N VAL A 54 1.08 12.41 -15.81
CA VAL A 54 1.34 11.32 -16.77
C VAL A 54 0.11 10.40 -16.88
N TRP A 55 -0.42 9.94 -15.76
CA TRP A 55 -1.53 8.98 -15.77
C TRP A 55 -2.83 9.57 -16.30
N ARG A 56 -3.12 10.84 -16.01
CA ARG A 56 -4.28 11.55 -16.61
C ARG A 56 -4.24 11.56 -18.13
N GLN A 57 -3.06 11.76 -18.74
CA GLN A 57 -2.91 11.71 -20.19
C GLN A 57 -3.11 10.29 -20.73
N ARG A 58 -2.50 9.29 -20.13
CA ARG A 58 -2.56 7.88 -20.55
C ARG A 58 -3.96 7.31 -20.46
N LEU A 59 -4.66 7.62 -19.39
CA LEU A 59 -6.01 7.16 -19.09
C LEU A 59 -7.10 8.05 -19.74
N LYS A 60 -6.70 9.07 -20.53
CA LYS A 60 -7.62 10.00 -21.21
C LYS A 60 -8.55 10.75 -20.25
N LEU A 61 -8.06 11.09 -19.07
CA LEU A 61 -8.76 11.85 -18.03
C LEU A 61 -8.36 13.34 -18.04
N THR A 62 -7.96 13.88 -19.20
CA THR A 62 -7.48 15.26 -19.30
C THR A 62 -8.58 16.30 -19.09
N ASP A 63 -9.83 15.92 -19.28
CA ASP A 63 -11.02 16.72 -19.01
C ASP A 63 -11.45 16.72 -17.53
N TRP A 64 -10.78 15.93 -16.68
CA TRP A 64 -11.02 15.91 -15.24
C TRP A 64 -10.05 16.83 -14.50
N THR A 65 -10.56 17.53 -13.51
CA THR A 65 -9.74 18.22 -12.50
C THR A 65 -9.54 17.26 -11.33
N ILE A 66 -8.32 16.73 -11.18
CA ILE A 66 -8.00 15.73 -10.15
C ILE A 66 -6.95 16.30 -9.21
N SER A 67 -7.20 16.22 -7.91
CA SER A 67 -6.27 16.59 -6.84
C SER A 67 -5.83 15.37 -6.04
N ILE A 68 -4.61 15.44 -5.48
CA ILE A 68 -4.09 14.44 -4.53
C ILE A 68 -3.96 15.11 -3.15
N VAL A 69 -4.39 14.41 -2.13
CA VAL A 69 -4.29 14.80 -0.73
C VAL A 69 -3.56 13.69 0.02
N LEU A 70 -2.41 14.02 0.62
CA LEU A 70 -1.72 13.10 1.52
C LEU A 70 -2.51 13.04 2.84
N SER A 71 -2.75 11.84 3.32
CA SER A 71 -3.63 11.56 4.47
C SER A 71 -2.94 10.62 5.44
N HIS A 72 -3.24 10.77 6.72
CA HIS A 72 -2.80 9.83 7.75
C HIS A 72 -3.79 8.67 7.93
N PRO A 73 -3.39 7.55 8.57
CA PRO A 73 -4.26 6.38 8.75
C PRO A 73 -5.60 6.69 9.43
N ALA A 74 -5.64 7.74 10.27
CA ALA A 74 -6.87 8.15 10.95
C ALA A 74 -7.91 8.79 10.00
N ASP A 75 -7.48 9.30 8.85
CA ASP A 75 -8.31 9.97 7.85
C ASP A 75 -8.76 9.02 6.73
N LEU A 76 -8.23 7.81 6.72
CA LEU A 76 -8.53 6.77 5.74
C LEU A 76 -9.42 5.68 6.35
N LYS A 77 -10.10 4.92 5.51
CA LYS A 77 -10.81 3.73 5.98
C LYS A 77 -9.80 2.70 6.52
N PRO A 78 -10.11 2.00 7.61
CA PRO A 78 -9.22 0.98 8.15
C PRO A 78 -8.80 -0.05 7.08
N GLY A 79 -7.49 -0.24 6.93
CA GLY A 79 -6.92 -1.22 6.00
C GLY A 79 -6.84 -0.76 4.54
N THR A 80 -7.12 0.52 4.24
CA THR A 80 -6.93 1.09 2.89
C THR A 80 -5.72 2.03 2.85
N LEU A 81 -5.09 2.10 1.68
CA LEU A 81 -3.97 3.00 1.41
C LEU A 81 -4.40 4.27 0.67
N GLY A 82 -5.63 4.30 0.17
CA GLY A 82 -6.20 5.44 -0.51
C GLY A 82 -7.71 5.39 -0.59
N HIS A 83 -8.25 6.45 -1.17
CA HIS A 83 -9.66 6.58 -1.46
C HIS A 83 -9.89 7.70 -2.49
N ILE A 84 -10.83 7.51 -3.40
CA ILE A 84 -11.25 8.55 -4.33
C ILE A 84 -12.69 9.01 -4.04
N HIS A 85 -12.88 10.31 -4.12
CA HIS A 85 -14.19 10.96 -4.20
C HIS A 85 -14.29 11.73 -5.51
N TRP A 86 -15.42 11.62 -6.23
CA TRP A 86 -15.57 12.31 -7.51
C TRP A 86 -16.99 12.85 -7.73
N ASP A 87 -17.06 13.91 -8.50
CA ASP A 87 -18.28 14.53 -9.01
C ASP A 87 -18.25 14.45 -10.56
N PRO A 88 -19.02 13.55 -11.16
CA PRO A 88 -19.00 13.34 -12.62
C PRO A 88 -19.59 14.52 -13.40
N ASP A 89 -20.50 15.28 -12.80
CA ASP A 89 -21.15 16.41 -13.48
C ASP A 89 -20.17 17.58 -13.62
N ARG A 90 -19.29 17.75 -12.63
CA ARG A 90 -18.26 18.78 -12.63
C ARG A 90 -16.91 18.30 -13.17
N LYS A 91 -16.77 17.02 -13.46
CA LYS A 91 -15.49 16.41 -13.83
C LYS A 91 -14.39 16.69 -12.80
N MET A 92 -14.73 16.58 -11.52
CA MET A 92 -13.80 16.82 -10.41
C MET A 92 -13.60 15.55 -9.60
N ALA A 93 -12.36 15.30 -9.18
CA ALA A 93 -12.03 14.20 -8.28
C ALA A 93 -10.96 14.60 -7.28
N SER A 94 -11.00 13.98 -6.10
CA SER A 94 -9.98 14.08 -5.06
C SER A 94 -9.56 12.69 -4.64
N ILE A 95 -8.26 12.41 -4.76
CA ILE A 95 -7.65 11.15 -4.35
C ILE A 95 -6.92 11.39 -3.04
N GLN A 96 -7.32 10.68 -1.99
CA GLN A 96 -6.57 10.58 -0.74
C GLN A 96 -5.57 9.43 -0.88
N VAL A 97 -4.32 9.65 -0.44
CA VAL A 97 -3.25 8.65 -0.46
C VAL A 97 -2.55 8.68 0.89
N LEU A 98 -2.24 7.52 1.44
CA LEU A 98 -1.48 7.42 2.70
C LEU A 98 -0.16 8.18 2.57
N ASP A 99 0.18 9.00 3.58
CA ASP A 99 1.43 9.76 3.60
C ASP A 99 2.65 8.82 3.69
N ALA A 100 3.74 9.16 3.00
CA ALA A 100 4.95 8.35 2.97
C ALA A 100 5.55 8.09 4.35
N SER A 101 5.34 9.00 5.31
CA SER A 101 5.81 8.85 6.69
C SER A 101 5.12 7.73 7.47
N ASP A 102 3.95 7.30 7.03
CA ASP A 102 3.17 6.22 7.65
C ASP A 102 3.46 4.84 7.04
N TYR A 103 4.25 4.80 5.97
CA TYR A 103 4.72 3.53 5.39
C TYR A 103 5.86 2.92 6.22
N ARG A 104 5.89 1.60 6.26
CA ARG A 104 7.04 0.83 6.81
C ARG A 104 8.04 0.43 5.72
N LEU A 105 8.02 1.11 4.60
CA LEU A 105 8.85 0.87 3.42
C LEU A 105 9.97 1.92 3.34
N ALA A 106 11.05 1.58 2.66
CA ALA A 106 12.04 2.57 2.24
C ALA A 106 11.39 3.55 1.25
N CYS A 107 11.92 4.80 1.18
CA CYS A 107 11.33 5.86 0.38
C CYS A 107 11.00 5.47 -1.07
N PRO A 108 11.90 4.87 -1.86
CA PRO A 108 11.57 4.50 -3.24
C PRO A 108 10.39 3.54 -3.33
N ASP A 109 10.31 2.58 -2.41
CA ASP A 109 9.24 1.58 -2.40
C ASP A 109 7.92 2.22 -1.93
N ALA A 110 7.98 3.11 -0.93
CA ALA A 110 6.80 3.87 -0.51
C ALA A 110 6.24 4.74 -1.64
N LEU A 111 7.08 5.46 -2.39
CA LEU A 111 6.64 6.25 -3.53
C LEU A 111 6.02 5.39 -4.65
N ASN A 112 6.59 4.22 -4.91
CA ASN A 112 6.04 3.28 -5.89
C ASN A 112 4.66 2.75 -5.46
N ASP A 113 4.48 2.46 -4.19
CA ASP A 113 3.21 1.99 -3.63
C ASP A 113 2.15 3.11 -3.62
N MET A 114 2.55 4.34 -3.31
CA MET A 114 1.70 5.52 -3.41
C MET A 114 1.26 5.77 -4.86
N GLU A 115 2.14 5.58 -5.85
CA GLU A 115 1.78 5.68 -7.27
C GLU A 115 0.78 4.57 -7.66
N LEU A 116 1.00 3.32 -7.19
CA LEU A 116 0.04 2.24 -7.40
C LEU A 116 -1.33 2.62 -6.85
N THR A 117 -1.39 3.19 -5.66
CA THR A 117 -2.63 3.68 -5.05
C THR A 117 -3.31 4.72 -5.94
N VAL A 118 -2.59 5.71 -6.46
CA VAL A 118 -3.15 6.72 -7.39
C VAL A 118 -3.73 6.06 -8.64
N VAL A 119 -3.00 5.12 -9.26
CA VAL A 119 -3.47 4.42 -10.47
C VAL A 119 -4.71 3.58 -10.17
N HIS A 120 -4.73 2.88 -9.03
CA HIS A 120 -5.88 2.12 -8.55
C HIS A 120 -7.13 3.00 -8.45
N GLU A 121 -7.02 4.15 -7.80
CA GLU A 121 -8.14 5.09 -7.64
C GLU A 121 -8.61 5.69 -9.00
N LEU A 122 -7.67 5.93 -9.92
CA LEU A 122 -8.04 6.36 -11.28
C LEU A 122 -8.76 5.27 -12.08
N VAL A 123 -8.45 3.99 -11.85
CA VAL A 123 -9.18 2.88 -12.47
C VAL A 123 -10.61 2.81 -11.93
N HIS A 124 -10.84 3.01 -10.63
CA HIS A 124 -12.19 3.15 -10.08
C HIS A 124 -12.99 4.29 -10.75
N LEU A 125 -12.33 5.44 -10.97
CA LEU A 125 -12.96 6.56 -11.67
C LEU A 125 -13.41 6.19 -13.09
N ILE A 126 -12.58 5.46 -13.84
CA ILE A 126 -12.90 5.03 -15.21
C ILE A 126 -14.03 4.01 -15.21
N LEU A 127 -14.03 3.08 -14.27
CA LEU A 127 -15.02 2.02 -14.17
C LEU A 127 -16.35 2.50 -13.58
N SER A 128 -16.38 3.65 -12.93
CA SER A 128 -17.56 4.16 -12.22
C SER A 128 -18.86 4.21 -13.03
N PRO A 129 -18.87 4.50 -14.35
CA PRO A 129 -20.10 4.44 -15.14
C PRO A 129 -20.64 3.03 -15.33
N VAL A 130 -19.75 2.03 -15.36
CA VAL A 130 -20.10 0.61 -15.54
C VAL A 130 -20.49 -0.01 -14.22
N SER A 131 -19.73 0.24 -13.15
CA SER A 131 -19.98 -0.30 -11.81
C SER A 131 -21.32 0.14 -11.22
N ARG A 132 -21.83 1.33 -11.60
CA ARG A 132 -23.17 1.78 -11.18
C ARG A 132 -24.32 1.04 -11.86
N SER A 133 -24.09 0.44 -13.01
CA SER A 133 -25.12 -0.25 -13.81
C SER A 133 -25.22 -1.75 -13.51
N ILE A 134 -24.24 -2.29 -12.80
CA ILE A 134 -24.17 -3.70 -12.45
C ILE A 134 -24.10 -3.77 -10.92
N GLU A 135 -24.94 -4.59 -10.28
CA GLU A 135 -24.74 -5.00 -8.88
C GLU A 135 -23.48 -5.85 -8.78
N ALA A 136 -22.32 -5.20 -8.99
CA ALA A 136 -21.04 -5.87 -8.94
C ALA A 136 -20.71 -6.20 -7.48
N ASP A 137 -20.28 -7.43 -7.25
CA ASP A 137 -19.61 -7.81 -6.02
C ASP A 137 -18.38 -6.91 -5.85
N ARG A 138 -18.38 -6.09 -4.78
CA ARG A 138 -17.27 -5.16 -4.48
C ARG A 138 -15.92 -5.88 -4.42
N GLY A 139 -15.89 -7.11 -3.93
CA GLY A 139 -14.66 -7.90 -3.88
C GLY A 139 -14.12 -8.24 -5.27
N ALA A 140 -15.00 -8.56 -6.21
CA ALA A 140 -14.63 -8.82 -7.61
C ALA A 140 -14.17 -7.53 -8.32
N GLU A 141 -14.79 -6.40 -8.03
CA GLU A 141 -14.37 -5.10 -8.55
C GLU A 141 -12.96 -4.75 -8.06
N GLU A 142 -12.71 -4.78 -6.76
CA GLU A 142 -11.40 -4.51 -6.17
C GLU A 142 -10.29 -5.40 -6.74
N HIS A 143 -10.57 -6.71 -6.88
CA HIS A 143 -9.62 -7.64 -7.50
C HIS A 143 -9.30 -7.27 -8.95
N THR A 144 -10.30 -6.84 -9.70
CA THR A 144 -10.14 -6.42 -11.10
C THR A 144 -9.36 -5.12 -11.20
N VAL A 145 -9.69 -4.14 -10.38
CA VAL A 145 -9.01 -2.85 -10.29
C VAL A 145 -7.52 -3.05 -9.96
N ASN A 146 -7.20 -3.85 -8.96
CA ASN A 146 -5.82 -4.17 -8.60
C ASN A 146 -5.05 -4.74 -9.79
N ARG A 147 -5.59 -5.74 -10.48
CA ARG A 147 -4.93 -6.35 -11.64
C ARG A 147 -4.71 -5.38 -12.79
N ILE A 148 -5.65 -4.48 -13.03
CA ILE A 148 -5.52 -3.44 -14.07
C ILE A 148 -4.44 -2.44 -13.68
N ALA A 149 -4.43 -1.98 -12.43
CA ALA A 149 -3.45 -1.03 -11.93
C ALA A 149 -2.03 -1.60 -12.00
N ASP A 150 -1.82 -2.84 -11.56
CA ASP A 150 -0.54 -3.54 -11.66
C ASP A 150 -0.06 -3.65 -13.11
N ALA A 151 -0.93 -4.09 -14.03
CA ALA A 151 -0.58 -4.23 -15.43
C ALA A 151 -0.21 -2.89 -16.09
N LEU A 152 -0.90 -1.81 -15.74
CA LEU A 152 -0.60 -0.47 -16.23
C LEU A 152 0.77 0.02 -15.77
N LEU A 153 1.10 -0.20 -14.49
CA LEU A 153 2.41 0.17 -13.94
C LEU A 153 3.54 -0.67 -14.55
N ASP A 154 3.33 -1.95 -14.76
CA ASP A 154 4.32 -2.80 -15.41
C ASP A 154 4.61 -2.36 -16.85
N LEU A 155 3.60 -2.00 -17.61
CA LEU A 155 3.74 -1.43 -18.96
C LEU A 155 4.49 -0.09 -18.92
N GLU A 156 4.23 0.76 -17.94
CA GLU A 156 4.95 2.02 -17.75
C GLU A 156 6.43 1.79 -17.50
N ARG A 157 6.77 0.90 -16.59
CA ARG A 157 8.16 0.57 -16.25
C ARG A 157 8.92 -0.02 -17.43
N GLN A 158 8.26 -0.84 -18.26
CA GLN A 158 8.85 -1.41 -19.47
C GLN A 158 9.07 -0.37 -20.57
N SER A 159 8.22 0.66 -20.65
CA SER A 159 8.29 1.71 -21.66
C SER A 159 9.30 2.84 -21.30
N SER A 160 9.71 2.92 -20.05
CA SER A 160 10.70 3.89 -19.60
C SER A 160 12.10 3.40 -19.98
N PRO A 161 12.93 4.17 -20.74
CA PRO A 161 14.25 3.73 -21.13
C PRO A 161 15.12 3.49 -19.89
N PRO A 162 15.96 2.42 -19.88
CA PRO A 162 16.89 2.17 -18.79
C PRO A 162 17.96 3.27 -18.81
N GLY A 163 17.90 4.23 -17.91
CA GLY A 163 19.01 5.17 -17.76
C GLY A 163 18.73 6.63 -17.45
N THR A 164 17.70 6.95 -16.70
CA THR A 164 17.64 8.26 -16.02
C THR A 164 17.63 8.02 -14.51
N LYS A 165 18.80 7.65 -13.99
CA LYS A 165 19.08 7.67 -12.56
C LYS A 165 19.78 8.97 -12.20
#